data_00f67c6fb9cc53483d17691584a21993
#
_entry.id   00f67c6fb9cc53483d17691584a21993
#
_cell.length_a   1.000
_cell.length_b   1.000
_cell.length_c   1.000
_cell.angle_alpha   90.00
_cell.angle_beta   90.00
_cell.angle_gamma   90.00
#
_symmetry.space_group_name_H-M   'P 1'
#
loop_
_entity.id
_entity.type
_entity.pdbx_description
1 polymer ?
#
loop_
_entity_poly.entity_id
_entity_poly.type
_entity_poly.pdbx_seq_one_letter_code
_entity_poly.pdbx_strand_id
1 'polypeptide(L)'
;QEFPEILKSTPGVHANKQGGGYGDSEIYMRGFGQENVAVMVNGVPVNDMEWGGVYWSNWAGLSDVTRTLQTQRGLGASKVSAPSVGGTINIVTRGLESKKGGSISYAMGNDGMNKIQFNVSTGLTKNGWALTLLGAKHWGDGYVQGTKFEGYNYFINLAKRINDNHQLQFMATGAPQHHDQRDKGAGLTIADWEMTKRTYGVADNKYNPSFGYRKNGEAYNANHNFYHKPQISLNHQWEIDRKSSLS
;
A
#
# COMPACT_ATOMS: atom_id res chain seq x y z
N GLN A 1 10.02 2.44 1.64
CA GLN A 1 9.51 2.15 0.28
C GLN A 1 8.01 1.95 0.34
N GLU A 2 7.29 2.42 -0.65
CA GLU A 2 5.88 2.09 -0.82
C GLU A 2 5.74 0.65 -1.30
N PHE A 3 4.59 0.02 -1.00
CA PHE A 3 4.43 -1.41 -1.24
C PHE A 3 4.69 -1.82 -2.70
N PRO A 4 4.18 -1.12 -3.73
CA PRO A 4 4.44 -1.50 -5.12
C PRO A 4 5.92 -1.49 -5.51
N GLU A 5 6.73 -0.67 -4.86
CA GLU A 5 8.17 -0.62 -5.14
C GLU A 5 8.93 -1.87 -4.71
N ILE A 6 8.44 -2.58 -3.68
CA ILE A 6 9.02 -3.85 -3.24
C ILE A 6 8.86 -4.92 -4.34
N LEU A 7 7.78 -4.84 -5.09
CA LEU A 7 7.48 -5.79 -6.18
C LEU A 7 8.36 -5.62 -7.41
N LYS A 8 9.06 -4.48 -7.57
CA LYS A 8 9.96 -4.23 -8.71
C LYS A 8 11.10 -5.24 -8.81
N SER A 9 11.49 -5.86 -7.69
CA SER A 9 12.51 -6.92 -7.66
C SER A 9 11.97 -8.30 -8.08
N THR A 10 10.65 -8.45 -8.25
CA THR A 10 10.03 -9.70 -8.64
C THR A 10 10.09 -9.87 -10.17
N PRO A 11 10.69 -10.95 -10.71
CA PRO A 11 10.76 -11.16 -12.14
C PRO A 11 9.38 -11.15 -12.81
N GLY A 12 9.23 -10.38 -13.88
CA GLY A 12 7.98 -10.24 -14.62
C GLY A 12 6.94 -9.32 -13.96
N VAL A 13 7.31 -8.59 -12.92
CA VAL A 13 6.49 -7.55 -12.32
C VAL A 13 7.09 -6.18 -12.65
N HIS A 14 6.25 -5.29 -13.14
CA HIS A 14 6.58 -3.89 -13.39
C HIS A 14 5.66 -3.00 -12.54
N ALA A 15 6.22 -2.07 -11.80
CA ALA A 15 5.45 -1.15 -10.95
C ALA A 15 5.87 0.29 -11.23
N ASN A 16 4.90 1.15 -11.49
CA ASN A 16 5.08 2.58 -11.76
C ASN A 16 4.33 3.43 -10.75
N LYS A 17 4.93 4.52 -10.33
CA LYS A 17 4.22 5.57 -9.59
C LYS A 17 3.35 6.39 -10.53
N GLN A 18 2.20 6.81 -10.03
CA GLN A 18 1.20 7.61 -10.73
C GLN A 18 0.97 8.94 -10.01
N GLY A 19 0.16 9.81 -10.60
CA GLY A 19 -0.46 10.95 -9.92
C GLY A 19 0.45 12.07 -9.39
N GLY A 20 1.75 11.95 -9.55
CA GLY A 20 2.72 12.94 -9.02
C GLY A 20 3.69 12.36 -8.01
N GLY A 21 3.59 11.09 -7.71
CA GLY A 21 4.60 10.33 -6.98
C GLY A 21 4.22 9.81 -5.61
N TYR A 22 3.08 10.21 -5.03
CA TYR A 22 2.61 9.64 -3.78
C TYR A 22 1.42 8.69 -4.01
N GLY A 23 1.50 7.53 -3.35
CA GLY A 23 0.39 6.64 -3.03
C GLY A 23 -0.16 5.82 -4.18
N ASP A 24 -0.41 6.42 -5.32
CA ASP A 24 -0.96 5.72 -6.45
C ASP A 24 0.14 5.10 -7.30
N SER A 25 -0.01 3.82 -7.51
CA SER A 25 0.92 3.04 -8.33
C SER A 25 0.13 2.07 -9.19
N GLU A 26 0.68 1.72 -10.33
CA GLU A 26 0.19 0.65 -11.18
C GLU A 26 1.16 -0.51 -11.17
N ILE A 27 0.61 -1.72 -11.11
CA ILE A 27 1.36 -2.96 -11.20
C ILE A 27 0.95 -3.69 -12.45
N TYR A 28 1.94 -4.13 -13.20
CA TYR A 28 1.77 -5.04 -14.33
C TYR A 28 2.49 -6.34 -14.02
N MET A 29 1.84 -7.46 -14.25
CA MET A 29 2.43 -8.78 -14.09
C MET A 29 2.37 -9.55 -15.42
N ARG A 30 3.53 -9.86 -16.00
CA ARG A 30 3.63 -10.53 -17.31
C ARG A 30 2.91 -9.78 -18.44
N GLY A 31 2.85 -8.44 -18.36
CA GLY A 31 2.13 -7.59 -19.31
C GLY A 31 0.64 -7.41 -19.04
N PHE A 32 0.07 -8.14 -18.08
CA PHE A 32 -1.31 -7.93 -17.64
C PHE A 32 -1.38 -6.76 -16.66
N GLY A 33 -2.37 -5.88 -16.85
CA GLY A 33 -2.67 -4.80 -15.92
C GLY A 33 -3.17 -5.33 -14.57
N GLN A 34 -3.14 -4.46 -13.56
CA GLN A 34 -3.45 -4.86 -12.18
C GLN A 34 -4.90 -5.34 -11.97
N GLU A 35 -5.83 -4.97 -12.84
CA GLU A 35 -7.20 -5.48 -12.86
C GLU A 35 -7.27 -7.00 -13.16
N ASN A 36 -6.21 -7.52 -13.75
CA ASN A 36 -6.05 -8.95 -14.05
C ASN A 36 -5.13 -9.67 -13.07
N VAL A 37 -4.77 -9.03 -11.95
CA VAL A 37 -3.90 -9.57 -10.91
C VAL A 37 -4.66 -9.61 -9.59
N ALA A 38 -4.87 -10.79 -9.03
CA ALA A 38 -5.49 -10.91 -7.71
C ALA A 38 -4.50 -10.51 -6.62
N VAL A 39 -4.91 -9.57 -5.77
CA VAL A 39 -4.12 -9.12 -4.62
C VAL A 39 -4.85 -9.42 -3.33
N MET A 40 -4.15 -10.01 -2.37
CA MET A 40 -4.71 -10.39 -1.09
C MET A 40 -3.83 -9.96 0.07
N VAL A 41 -4.46 -9.68 1.20
CA VAL A 41 -3.79 -9.50 2.49
C VAL A 41 -4.26 -10.60 3.44
N ASN A 42 -3.34 -11.47 3.84
CA ASN A 42 -3.64 -12.67 4.66
C ASN A 42 -4.76 -13.54 4.04
N GLY A 43 -4.77 -13.69 2.72
CA GLY A 43 -5.78 -14.47 2.00
C GLY A 43 -7.10 -13.73 1.72
N VAL A 44 -7.29 -12.51 2.23
CA VAL A 44 -8.48 -11.69 1.97
C VAL A 44 -8.26 -10.83 0.73
N PRO A 45 -9.08 -10.94 -0.33
CA PRO A 45 -8.96 -10.11 -1.53
C PRO A 45 -9.12 -8.62 -1.21
N VAL A 46 -8.29 -7.79 -1.83
CA VAL A 46 -8.29 -6.32 -1.65
C VAL A 46 -8.48 -5.56 -2.94
N ASN A 47 -8.67 -6.27 -4.05
CA ASN A 47 -9.01 -5.65 -5.33
C ASN A 47 -10.32 -4.86 -5.21
N ASP A 48 -10.38 -3.74 -5.90
CA ASP A 48 -11.59 -2.94 -6.00
C ASP A 48 -12.66 -3.71 -6.79
N MET A 49 -13.90 -3.67 -6.30
CA MET A 49 -15.00 -4.46 -6.89
C MET A 49 -15.55 -3.86 -8.19
N GLU A 50 -15.27 -2.59 -8.45
CA GLU A 50 -15.77 -1.87 -9.61
C GLU A 50 -14.84 -2.02 -10.82
N TRP A 51 -13.53 -1.74 -10.63
CA TRP A 51 -12.57 -1.78 -11.74
C TRP A 51 -11.51 -2.89 -11.63
N GLY A 52 -11.51 -3.67 -10.54
CA GLY A 52 -10.69 -4.86 -10.38
C GLY A 52 -9.25 -4.64 -9.92
N GLY A 53 -8.75 -3.42 -9.92
CA GLY A 53 -7.38 -3.14 -9.49
C GLY A 53 -7.24 -2.79 -8.00
N VAL A 54 -6.09 -2.27 -7.60
CA VAL A 54 -5.81 -1.90 -6.21
C VAL A 54 -5.39 -0.43 -6.12
N TYR A 55 -6.09 0.34 -5.31
CA TYR A 55 -5.65 1.67 -4.89
C TYR A 55 -4.59 1.55 -3.79
N TRP A 56 -3.32 1.54 -4.21
CA TRP A 56 -2.19 1.25 -3.32
C TRP A 56 -2.01 2.28 -2.20
N SER A 57 -2.49 3.48 -2.39
CA SER A 57 -2.53 4.51 -1.34
C SER A 57 -3.33 4.10 -0.12
N ASN A 58 -4.38 3.27 -0.28
CA ASN A 58 -5.15 2.71 0.84
C ASN A 58 -4.35 1.70 1.69
N TRP A 59 -3.22 1.23 1.18
CA TRP A 59 -2.37 0.21 1.79
C TRP A 59 -0.98 0.75 2.16
N ALA A 60 -0.87 2.07 2.30
CA ALA A 60 0.36 2.69 2.78
C ALA A 60 0.74 2.10 4.14
N GLY A 61 2.04 1.85 4.35
CA GLY A 61 2.55 1.19 5.56
C GLY A 61 2.40 -0.33 5.60
N LEU A 62 1.69 -0.96 4.65
CA LEU A 62 1.58 -2.43 4.59
C LEU A 62 2.96 -3.09 4.46
N SER A 63 3.90 -2.45 3.76
CA SER A 63 5.29 -2.89 3.66
C SER A 63 6.00 -3.05 5.00
N ASP A 64 5.67 -2.20 5.97
CA ASP A 64 6.32 -2.16 7.28
C ASP A 64 5.89 -3.33 8.19
N VAL A 65 4.75 -3.94 7.88
CA VAL A 65 4.17 -5.07 8.63
C VAL A 65 4.16 -6.36 7.83
N THR A 66 4.61 -6.34 6.58
CA THR A 66 4.72 -7.53 5.76
C THR A 66 5.80 -8.46 6.29
N ARG A 67 5.46 -9.72 6.45
CA ARG A 67 6.37 -10.82 6.77
C ARG A 67 6.87 -11.50 5.50
N THR A 68 5.95 -11.85 4.64
CA THR A 68 6.21 -12.62 3.43
C THR A 68 5.33 -12.11 2.30
N LEU A 69 5.92 -12.04 1.13
CA LEU A 69 5.23 -11.74 -0.11
C LEU A 69 5.25 -13.02 -0.98
N GLN A 70 4.08 -13.55 -1.27
CA GLN A 70 3.91 -14.72 -2.11
C GLN A 70 3.39 -14.26 -3.46
N THR A 71 4.14 -14.52 -4.52
CA THR A 71 3.71 -14.18 -5.88
C THR A 71 3.59 -15.45 -6.71
N GLN A 72 2.44 -15.66 -7.32
CA GLN A 72 2.18 -16.70 -8.28
C GLN A 72 1.89 -16.09 -9.63
N ARG A 73 2.63 -16.51 -10.65
CA ARG A 73 2.52 -15.98 -12.01
C ARG A 73 1.63 -16.90 -12.84
N GLY A 74 0.59 -16.29 -13.48
CA GLY A 74 -0.34 -17.01 -14.37
C GLY A 74 -1.36 -17.86 -13.62
N LEU A 75 -2.11 -18.64 -14.39
CA LEU A 75 -3.15 -19.56 -13.92
C LEU A 75 -2.51 -20.76 -13.21
N GLY A 76 -2.08 -20.59 -11.99
CA GLY A 76 -1.64 -21.70 -11.16
C GLY A 76 -2.78 -22.20 -10.26
N ALA A 77 -2.66 -23.40 -9.69
CA ALA A 77 -3.53 -23.85 -8.61
C ALA A 77 -3.28 -22.93 -7.40
N SER A 78 -4.02 -21.83 -7.34
CA SER A 78 -4.00 -20.94 -6.19
C SER A 78 -4.71 -21.65 -5.04
N LYS A 79 -4.05 -21.77 -3.90
CA LYS A 79 -4.74 -22.12 -2.65
C LYS A 79 -5.74 -21.01 -2.23
N VAL A 80 -5.77 -19.93 -2.95
CA VAL A 80 -6.58 -18.73 -2.70
C VAL A 80 -7.54 -18.56 -3.87
N SER A 81 -8.79 -18.39 -3.56
CA SER A 81 -9.96 -18.59 -4.42
C SER A 81 -10.22 -17.55 -5.52
N ALA A 82 -9.32 -16.63 -5.80
CA ALA A 82 -9.49 -15.66 -6.89
C ALA A 82 -8.62 -16.05 -8.10
N PRO A 83 -9.19 -16.70 -9.13
CA PRO A 83 -8.44 -16.97 -10.35
C PRO A 83 -8.13 -15.66 -11.07
N SER A 84 -6.89 -15.46 -11.40
CA SER A 84 -6.43 -14.28 -12.13
C SER A 84 -5.46 -14.67 -13.23
N VAL A 85 -5.70 -14.12 -14.44
CA VAL A 85 -4.91 -14.47 -15.64
C VAL A 85 -3.48 -13.97 -15.52
N GLY A 86 -3.29 -12.79 -14.93
CA GLY A 86 -1.96 -12.19 -14.72
C GLY A 86 -1.17 -12.89 -13.63
N GLY A 87 -1.86 -13.35 -12.59
CA GLY A 87 -1.27 -14.00 -11.44
C GLY A 87 -1.86 -13.52 -10.11
N THR A 88 -1.26 -13.95 -9.02
CA THR A 88 -1.73 -13.67 -7.67
C THR A 88 -0.60 -13.14 -6.80
N ILE A 89 -0.90 -12.14 -6.00
CA ILE A 89 -0.02 -11.57 -4.98
C ILE A 89 -0.71 -11.74 -3.64
N ASN A 90 -0.11 -12.50 -2.72
CA ASN A 90 -0.59 -12.62 -1.35
C ASN A 90 0.41 -12.01 -0.38
N ILE A 91 -0.03 -11.04 0.38
CA ILE A 91 0.74 -10.30 1.36
C ILE A 91 0.43 -10.89 2.72
N VAL A 92 1.42 -11.56 3.30
CA VAL A 92 1.28 -12.15 4.64
C VAL A 92 1.88 -11.19 5.65
N THR A 93 1.07 -10.72 6.58
CA THR A 93 1.50 -9.80 7.64
C THR A 93 2.13 -10.55 8.81
N ARG A 94 2.83 -9.82 9.68
CA ARG A 94 3.42 -10.37 10.91
C ARG A 94 2.33 -10.85 11.86
N GLY A 95 2.56 -12.00 12.49
CA GLY A 95 1.64 -12.66 13.41
C GLY A 95 2.32 -13.14 14.70
N LEU A 96 2.01 -14.36 15.14
CA LEU A 96 2.51 -14.99 16.37
C LEU A 96 4.04 -15.09 16.44
N GLU A 97 4.72 -15.18 15.29
CA GLU A 97 6.17 -15.30 15.16
C GLU A 97 6.92 -13.99 15.39
N SER A 98 6.22 -12.87 15.57
CA SER A 98 6.86 -11.58 15.83
C SER A 98 7.68 -11.63 17.10
N LYS A 99 8.95 -11.19 17.01
CA LYS A 99 9.82 -11.14 18.19
C LYS A 99 9.40 -9.97 19.08
N LYS A 100 9.56 -10.17 20.41
CA LYS A 100 9.39 -9.07 21.37
C LYS A 100 10.37 -7.95 21.08
N GLY A 101 9.85 -6.73 21.01
CA GLY A 101 10.66 -5.54 20.77
C GLY A 101 9.82 -4.37 20.27
N GLY A 102 10.50 -3.26 20.04
CA GLY A 102 9.90 -2.08 19.44
C GLY A 102 10.95 -1.21 18.79
N SER A 103 10.51 -0.34 17.90
CA SER A 103 11.37 0.68 17.28
C SER A 103 10.58 1.94 17.01
N ILE A 104 11.30 3.06 17.01
CA ILE A 104 10.85 4.34 16.47
C ILE A 104 11.82 4.68 15.34
N SER A 105 11.29 5.10 14.22
CA SER A 105 12.10 5.52 13.07
C SER A 105 11.58 6.84 12.49
N TYR A 106 12.50 7.62 11.97
CA TYR A 106 12.23 8.82 11.21
C TYR A 106 12.99 8.75 9.89
N ALA A 107 12.30 9.06 8.81
CA ALA A 107 12.88 9.09 7.47
C ALA A 107 12.55 10.40 6.78
N MET A 108 13.52 10.89 6.01
CA MET A 108 13.40 12.08 5.15
C MET A 108 13.69 11.67 3.71
N GLY A 109 13.09 12.38 2.78
CA GLY A 109 13.30 12.16 1.35
C GLY A 109 13.22 13.45 0.55
N ASN A 110 13.27 13.33 -0.77
CA ASN A 110 13.11 14.45 -1.68
C ASN A 110 11.69 15.06 -1.58
N ASP A 111 11.55 16.29 -2.06
CA ASP A 111 10.27 16.99 -2.18
C ASP A 111 9.51 17.12 -0.83
N GLY A 112 10.26 17.40 0.25
CA GLY A 112 9.69 17.57 1.58
C GLY A 112 9.14 16.29 2.22
N MET A 113 9.43 15.11 1.67
CA MET A 113 8.95 13.84 2.20
C MET A 113 9.53 13.57 3.57
N ASN A 114 8.66 13.30 4.53
CA ASN A 114 8.98 12.90 5.88
C ASN A 114 8.10 11.73 6.31
N LYS A 115 8.62 10.84 7.13
CA LYS A 115 7.89 9.74 7.75
C LYS A 115 8.38 9.53 9.17
N ILE A 116 7.47 9.51 10.12
CA ILE A 116 7.72 9.03 11.48
C ILE A 116 6.91 7.77 11.71
N GLN A 117 7.50 6.78 12.34
CA GLN A 117 6.87 5.48 12.57
C GLN A 117 7.30 4.91 13.90
N PHE A 118 6.36 4.28 14.59
CA PHE A 118 6.66 3.40 15.71
C PHE A 118 6.10 2.00 15.43
N ASN A 119 6.76 0.99 15.93
CA ASN A 119 6.20 -0.34 16.04
C ASN A 119 6.56 -0.96 17.39
N VAL A 120 5.69 -1.83 17.88
CA VAL A 120 5.93 -2.59 19.11
C VAL A 120 5.30 -3.96 19.00
N SER A 121 6.00 -4.98 19.49
CA SER A 121 5.49 -6.33 19.58
C SER A 121 5.82 -6.92 20.94
N THR A 122 4.86 -7.61 21.57
CA THR A 122 5.08 -8.36 22.81
C THR A 122 5.86 -9.64 22.57
N GLY A 123 5.93 -10.10 21.31
CA GLY A 123 6.26 -11.49 21.00
C GLY A 123 5.20 -12.44 21.55
N LEU A 124 5.40 -13.73 21.38
CA LEU A 124 4.53 -14.75 21.96
C LEU A 124 4.80 -14.86 23.47
N THR A 125 3.78 -14.53 24.26
CA THR A 125 3.83 -14.62 25.72
C THR A 125 3.66 -16.07 26.20
N LYS A 126 4.00 -16.35 27.47
CA LYS A 126 3.79 -17.67 28.08
C LYS A 126 2.34 -18.14 28.04
N ASN A 127 1.40 -17.20 28.07
CA ASN A 127 -0.04 -17.48 28.01
C ASN A 127 -0.57 -17.61 26.57
N GLY A 128 0.30 -17.69 25.56
CA GLY A 128 -0.06 -17.88 24.17
C GLY A 128 -0.61 -16.64 23.47
N TRP A 129 -0.47 -15.43 24.01
CA TRP A 129 -0.86 -14.18 23.38
C TRP A 129 0.32 -13.53 22.67
N ALA A 130 0.04 -12.88 21.55
CA ALA A 130 0.98 -11.98 20.90
C ALA A 130 0.22 -10.73 20.40
N LEU A 131 0.79 -9.54 20.66
CA LEU A 131 0.27 -8.27 20.19
C LEU A 131 1.35 -7.58 19.38
N THR A 132 0.99 -7.12 18.18
CA THR A 132 1.85 -6.24 17.36
C THR A 132 1.07 -4.99 17.00
N LEU A 133 1.65 -3.83 17.28
CA LEU A 133 1.11 -2.52 16.95
C LEU A 133 2.10 -1.77 16.05
N LEU A 134 1.58 -1.07 15.05
CA LEU A 134 2.32 -0.10 14.27
C LEU A 134 1.47 1.15 14.08
N GLY A 135 2.10 2.30 14.18
CA GLY A 135 1.54 3.58 13.81
C GLY A 135 2.58 4.42 13.06
N ALA A 136 2.15 5.11 12.02
CA ALA A 136 3.02 6.00 11.27
C ALA A 136 2.27 7.23 10.77
N LYS A 137 3.00 8.33 10.62
CA LYS A 137 2.59 9.51 9.85
C LYS A 137 3.62 9.75 8.76
N HIS A 138 3.16 10.11 7.57
CA HIS A 138 4.01 10.53 6.47
C HIS A 138 3.38 11.74 5.78
N TRP A 139 4.23 12.65 5.28
CA TRP A 139 3.79 13.89 4.64
C TRP A 139 4.88 14.41 3.71
N GLY A 140 4.51 15.29 2.80
CA GLY A 140 5.44 15.93 1.87
C GLY A 140 4.74 16.83 0.86
N ASP A 141 5.54 17.53 0.06
CA ASP A 141 5.04 18.44 -0.97
C ASP A 141 4.77 17.74 -2.31
N GLY A 142 5.40 16.56 -2.52
CA GLY A 142 5.34 15.81 -3.77
C GLY A 142 6.26 16.34 -4.85
N TYR A 143 6.59 15.47 -5.81
CA TYR A 143 7.52 15.80 -6.90
C TYR A 143 6.91 16.77 -7.93
N VAL A 144 5.63 16.60 -8.22
CA VAL A 144 4.87 17.44 -9.17
C VAL A 144 4.28 18.62 -8.43
N GLN A 145 4.16 19.76 -9.12
CA GLN A 145 3.62 20.99 -8.57
C GLN A 145 2.24 20.77 -7.93
N GLY A 146 2.08 21.20 -6.67
CA GLY A 146 0.81 21.15 -5.94
C GLY A 146 0.32 19.73 -5.64
N THR A 147 1.21 18.74 -5.48
CA THR A 147 0.85 17.36 -5.14
C THR A 147 1.20 17.03 -3.68
N LYS A 148 0.81 17.92 -2.77
CA LYS A 148 0.94 17.71 -1.33
C LYS A 148 0.25 16.44 -0.87
N PHE A 149 0.83 15.78 0.11
CA PHE A 149 0.23 14.61 0.73
C PHE A 149 0.45 14.59 2.25
N GLU A 150 -0.50 14.05 2.96
CA GLU A 150 -0.41 13.67 4.36
C GLU A 150 -1.21 12.40 4.59
N GLY A 151 -0.61 11.45 5.30
CA GLY A 151 -1.27 10.18 5.60
C GLY A 151 -0.80 9.59 6.91
N TYR A 152 -1.65 8.74 7.45
CA TYR A 152 -1.41 7.97 8.66
C TYR A 152 -1.56 6.49 8.34
N ASN A 153 -0.84 5.66 9.07
CA ASN A 153 -0.99 4.22 8.98
C ASN A 153 -1.17 3.65 10.38
N TYR A 154 -2.07 2.71 10.52
CA TYR A 154 -2.17 1.91 11.73
C TYR A 154 -2.28 0.44 11.37
N PHE A 155 -1.70 -0.38 12.22
CA PHE A 155 -1.79 -1.82 12.16
C PHE A 155 -1.87 -2.38 13.57
N ILE A 156 -2.85 -3.22 13.81
CA ILE A 156 -3.09 -3.92 15.07
C ILE A 156 -3.21 -5.39 14.72
N ASN A 157 -2.38 -6.23 15.33
CA ASN A 157 -2.50 -7.66 15.22
C ASN A 157 -2.49 -8.26 16.64
N LEU A 158 -3.60 -8.87 17.02
CA LEU A 158 -3.73 -9.61 18.27
C LEU A 158 -3.93 -11.08 17.94
N ALA A 159 -2.98 -11.90 18.35
CA ALA A 159 -3.00 -13.32 18.08
C ALA A 159 -3.02 -14.13 19.37
N LYS A 160 -3.72 -15.27 19.35
CA LYS A 160 -3.83 -16.22 20.45
C LYS A 160 -3.52 -17.61 19.93
N ARG A 161 -2.49 -18.25 20.50
CA ARG A 161 -2.32 -19.68 20.42
C ARG A 161 -3.20 -20.31 21.50
N ILE A 162 -4.27 -20.98 21.11
CA ILE A 162 -5.19 -21.65 22.03
C ILE A 162 -4.54 -22.94 22.52
N ASN A 163 -3.98 -23.71 21.61
CA ASN A 163 -3.17 -24.91 21.81
C ASN A 163 -2.26 -25.14 20.58
N ASP A 164 -1.63 -26.31 20.48
CA ASP A 164 -0.70 -26.59 19.37
C ASP A 164 -1.40 -26.70 18.01
N ASN A 165 -2.70 -26.98 17.99
CA ASN A 165 -3.48 -27.18 16.78
C ASN A 165 -4.36 -25.97 16.41
N HIS A 166 -4.63 -25.06 17.35
CA HIS A 166 -5.57 -23.97 17.14
C HIS A 166 -4.96 -22.62 17.47
N GLN A 167 -5.07 -21.71 16.51
CA GLN A 167 -4.71 -20.31 16.72
C GLN A 167 -5.77 -19.36 16.18
N LEU A 168 -5.95 -18.23 16.84
CA LEU A 168 -6.82 -17.14 16.45
C LEU A 168 -5.97 -15.90 16.18
N GLN A 169 -6.34 -15.15 15.15
CA GLN A 169 -5.66 -13.90 14.80
C GLN A 169 -6.70 -12.84 14.43
N PHE A 170 -6.74 -11.78 15.22
CA PHE A 170 -7.45 -10.57 14.89
C PHE A 170 -6.48 -9.57 14.27
N MET A 171 -6.85 -8.98 13.14
CA MET A 171 -6.08 -7.94 12.47
C MET A 171 -6.98 -6.75 12.14
N ALA A 172 -6.49 -5.55 12.39
CA ALA A 172 -7.06 -4.31 11.91
C ALA A 172 -5.97 -3.43 11.32
N THR A 173 -6.18 -2.92 10.11
CA THR A 173 -5.23 -2.03 9.43
C THR A 173 -5.97 -0.98 8.60
N GLY A 174 -5.35 0.16 8.42
CA GLY A 174 -5.86 1.21 7.56
C GLY A 174 -4.86 2.34 7.38
N ALA A 175 -5.10 3.16 6.35
CA ALA A 175 -4.26 4.27 5.95
C ALA A 175 -5.11 5.51 5.63
N PRO A 176 -5.67 6.20 6.66
CA PRO A 176 -6.35 7.46 6.44
C PRO A 176 -5.37 8.48 5.86
N GLN A 177 -5.77 9.11 4.77
CA GLN A 177 -4.89 9.97 4.01
C GLN A 177 -5.64 11.02 3.22
N HIS A 178 -4.96 12.11 2.90
CA HIS A 178 -5.33 13.03 1.85
C HIS A 178 -4.10 13.34 0.98
N HIS A 179 -4.32 13.47 -0.29
CA HIS A 179 -3.27 13.86 -1.22
C HIS A 179 -3.83 14.53 -2.46
N ASP A 180 -3.03 15.42 -3.02
CA ASP A 180 -3.30 16.09 -4.27
C ASP A 180 -2.54 15.37 -5.39
N GLN A 181 -3.14 15.30 -6.57
CA GLN A 181 -2.50 14.61 -7.69
C GLN A 181 -2.56 15.45 -8.97
N ARG A 182 -1.72 15.05 -9.91
CA ARG A 182 -1.88 15.42 -11.32
C ARG A 182 -2.84 14.43 -11.97
N ASP A 183 -3.79 14.92 -12.76
CA ASP A 183 -4.70 14.08 -13.51
C ASP A 183 -3.93 13.14 -14.45
N LYS A 184 -4.29 11.85 -14.40
CA LYS A 184 -3.72 10.82 -15.28
C LYS A 184 -4.10 11.01 -16.75
N GLY A 185 -5.29 11.59 -17.00
CA GLY A 185 -5.80 11.87 -18.34
C GLY A 185 -5.21 13.09 -19.04
N ALA A 186 -4.45 13.92 -18.32
CA ALA A 186 -3.77 15.05 -18.89
C ALA A 186 -2.51 14.61 -19.64
N GLY A 187 -2.68 13.90 -20.74
CA GLY A 187 -1.60 13.53 -21.65
C GLY A 187 -0.99 14.76 -22.30
N LEU A 188 -0.06 15.42 -21.62
CA LEU A 188 0.70 16.53 -22.16
C LEU A 188 1.77 15.99 -23.12
N THR A 189 1.81 16.57 -24.29
CA THR A 189 2.89 16.32 -25.26
C THR A 189 4.19 16.99 -24.80
N ILE A 190 5.32 16.61 -25.39
CA ILE A 190 6.60 17.30 -25.16
C ILE A 190 6.50 18.78 -25.50
N ALA A 191 5.79 19.13 -26.57
CA ALA A 191 5.57 20.52 -26.98
C ALA A 191 4.76 21.31 -25.94
N ASP A 192 3.73 20.67 -25.32
CA ASP A 192 2.96 21.30 -24.25
C ASP A 192 3.85 21.55 -23.02
N TRP A 193 4.71 20.61 -22.65
CA TRP A 193 5.64 20.79 -21.54
C TRP A 193 6.66 21.91 -21.81
N GLU A 194 7.21 21.98 -23.00
CA GLU A 194 8.10 23.09 -23.39
C GLU A 194 7.39 24.43 -23.36
N MET A 195 6.13 24.48 -23.80
CA MET A 195 5.30 25.68 -23.75
C MET A 195 5.04 26.10 -22.29
N THR A 196 4.66 25.16 -21.42
CA THR A 196 4.40 25.47 -20.00
C THR A 196 5.64 25.96 -19.29
N LYS A 197 6.83 25.43 -19.61
CA LYS A 197 8.10 25.91 -19.08
C LYS A 197 8.36 27.37 -19.47
N ARG A 198 8.14 27.72 -20.74
CA ARG A 198 8.31 29.09 -21.24
C ARG A 198 7.30 30.06 -20.63
N THR A 199 6.05 29.61 -20.50
CA THR A 199 4.93 30.48 -20.06
C THR A 199 4.88 30.65 -18.57
N TYR A 200 5.10 29.57 -17.78
CA TYR A 200 4.90 29.55 -16.33
C TYR A 200 6.19 29.37 -15.53
N GLY A 201 7.33 29.15 -16.18
CA GLY A 201 8.60 28.94 -15.50
C GLY A 201 8.71 27.64 -14.72
N VAL A 202 7.75 26.72 -14.87
CA VAL A 202 7.74 25.42 -14.18
C VAL A 202 8.49 24.39 -15.00
N ALA A 203 9.33 23.58 -14.36
CA ALA A 203 10.01 22.47 -15.04
C ALA A 203 8.99 21.53 -15.69
N ASP A 204 9.28 21.10 -16.91
CA ASP A 204 8.39 20.40 -17.83
C ASP A 204 7.59 19.28 -17.17
N ASN A 205 8.30 18.35 -16.52
CA ASN A 205 7.73 17.18 -15.87
C ASN A 205 7.08 17.47 -14.52
N LYS A 206 7.24 18.68 -13.97
CA LYS A 206 6.65 19.11 -12.72
C LYS A 206 5.35 19.89 -12.89
N TYR A 207 5.04 20.32 -14.11
CA TYR A 207 3.81 21.05 -14.36
C TYR A 207 2.57 20.20 -14.05
N ASN A 208 1.58 20.83 -13.40
CA ASN A 208 0.32 20.21 -13.04
C ASN A 208 -0.85 21.07 -13.53
N PRO A 209 -1.61 20.64 -14.54
CA PRO A 209 -2.75 21.39 -15.02
C PRO A 209 -3.91 21.46 -14.03
N SER A 210 -3.93 20.58 -13.02
CA SER A 210 -4.94 20.61 -11.96
C SER A 210 -4.62 21.58 -10.83
N PHE A 211 -3.40 22.16 -10.83
CA PHE A 211 -2.94 23.09 -9.78
C PHE A 211 -3.05 24.54 -10.25
N GLY A 212 -3.47 25.41 -9.33
CA GLY A 212 -3.55 26.85 -9.57
C GLY A 212 -3.79 27.64 -8.28
N TYR A 213 -4.24 28.88 -8.45
CA TYR A 213 -4.54 29.75 -7.32
C TYR A 213 -5.97 30.29 -7.43
N ARG A 214 -6.66 30.33 -6.32
CA ARG A 214 -7.95 31.00 -6.20
C ARG A 214 -7.78 32.51 -6.30
N LYS A 215 -8.88 33.26 -6.48
CA LYS A 215 -8.87 34.74 -6.55
C LYS A 215 -8.27 35.41 -5.29
N ASN A 216 -8.33 34.75 -4.16
CA ASN A 216 -7.75 35.21 -2.89
C ASN A 216 -6.26 34.86 -2.73
N GLY A 217 -5.61 34.29 -3.74
CA GLY A 217 -4.20 33.86 -3.71
C GLY A 217 -3.95 32.50 -3.05
N GLU A 218 -4.99 31.81 -2.59
CA GLU A 218 -4.86 30.48 -1.97
C GLU A 218 -4.53 29.42 -3.03
N ALA A 219 -3.51 28.62 -2.77
CA ALA A 219 -3.16 27.48 -3.63
C ALA A 219 -4.28 26.43 -3.62
N TYR A 220 -4.59 25.90 -4.79
CA TYR A 220 -5.68 24.96 -4.99
C TYR A 220 -5.27 23.91 -6.03
N ASN A 221 -5.56 22.64 -5.72
CA ASN A 221 -5.49 21.54 -6.68
C ASN A 221 -6.92 21.00 -6.91
N ALA A 222 -7.34 20.91 -8.17
CA ALA A 222 -8.68 20.42 -8.52
C ALA A 222 -8.82 18.90 -8.35
N ASN A 223 -7.69 18.17 -8.25
CA ASN A 223 -7.65 16.73 -8.09
C ASN A 223 -7.16 16.36 -6.69
N HIS A 224 -8.06 16.51 -5.73
CA HIS A 224 -7.83 16.24 -4.30
C HIS A 224 -8.50 14.93 -3.90
N ASN A 225 -7.76 14.07 -3.21
CA ASN A 225 -8.24 12.78 -2.73
C ASN A 225 -8.20 12.72 -1.20
N PHE A 226 -9.27 12.20 -0.63
CA PHE A 226 -9.38 11.87 0.78
C PHE A 226 -9.92 10.45 0.92
N TYR A 227 -9.14 9.55 1.52
CA TYR A 227 -9.50 8.15 1.66
C TYR A 227 -9.21 7.60 3.04
N HIS A 228 -10.08 6.69 3.47
CA HIS A 228 -9.81 5.77 4.56
C HIS A 228 -10.58 4.47 4.30
N LYS A 229 -9.86 3.42 3.92
CA LYS A 229 -10.41 2.07 3.69
C LYS A 229 -9.78 1.11 4.71
N PRO A 230 -10.42 0.90 5.88
CA PRO A 230 -9.93 -0.05 6.86
C PRO A 230 -10.19 -1.49 6.42
N GLN A 231 -9.30 -2.39 6.81
CA GLN A 231 -9.52 -3.83 6.76
C GLN A 231 -9.48 -4.40 8.17
N ILE A 232 -10.52 -5.16 8.52
CA ILE A 232 -10.60 -5.88 9.78
C ILE A 232 -10.86 -7.35 9.45
N SER A 233 -10.07 -8.24 10.04
CA SER A 233 -10.24 -9.68 9.87
C SER A 233 -10.06 -10.42 11.18
N LEU A 234 -10.78 -11.54 11.32
CA LEU A 234 -10.61 -12.52 12.38
C LEU A 234 -10.42 -13.88 11.71
N ASN A 235 -9.21 -14.42 11.85
CA ASN A 235 -8.83 -15.68 11.24
C ASN A 235 -8.64 -16.74 12.31
N HIS A 236 -9.18 -17.92 12.07
CA HIS A 236 -8.91 -19.12 12.86
C HIS A 236 -8.15 -20.10 12.01
N GLN A 237 -7.00 -20.54 12.47
CA GLN A 237 -6.22 -21.59 11.85
C GLN A 237 -6.31 -22.86 12.69
N TRP A 238 -6.63 -23.97 12.04
CA TRP A 238 -6.70 -25.29 12.62
C TRP A 238 -5.76 -26.25 11.90
N GLU A 239 -4.74 -26.70 12.58
CA GLU A 239 -3.87 -27.79 12.11
C GLU A 239 -4.50 -29.12 12.51
N ILE A 240 -5.16 -29.81 11.57
CA ILE A 240 -5.87 -31.07 11.81
C ILE A 240 -4.85 -32.19 12.01
N ASP A 241 -3.85 -32.24 11.18
CA ASP A 241 -2.72 -33.17 11.23
C ASP A 241 -1.48 -32.57 10.55
N ARG A 242 -0.37 -33.33 10.47
CA ARG A 242 0.89 -32.88 9.85
C ARG A 242 0.77 -32.54 8.34
N LYS A 243 -0.32 -32.90 7.68
CA LYS A 243 -0.52 -32.72 6.24
C LYS A 243 -1.72 -31.85 5.90
N SER A 244 -2.61 -31.62 6.86
CA SER A 244 -3.91 -30.97 6.67
C SER A 244 -4.09 -29.81 7.61
N SER A 245 -4.42 -28.65 7.08
CA SER A 245 -4.80 -27.46 7.83
C SER A 245 -6.02 -26.79 7.21
N LEU A 246 -6.79 -26.09 8.04
CA LEU A 246 -7.94 -25.29 7.66
C LEU A 246 -7.75 -23.86 8.20
N SER A 247 -8.03 -22.87 7.38
CA SER A 247 -8.03 -21.45 7.77
C SER A 247 -9.20 -20.71 7.14
#